data_ecfed24545d5e9e0d2bc275076e5a7d6
#
_entry.id   ecfed24545d5e9e0d2bc275076e5a7d6
#
_cell.length_a   1.000
_cell.length_b   1.000
_cell.length_c   1.000
_cell.angle_alpha   90.00
_cell.angle_beta   90.00
_cell.angle_gamma   90.00
#
_symmetry.space_group_name_H-M   'P 1'
#
loop_
_entity.id
_entity.type
_entity.pdbx_description
1 polymer ?
#
loop_
_entity_poly.entity_id
_entity_poly.type
_entity_poly.pdbx_seq_one_letter_code
_entity_poly.pdbx_strand_id
1 'polypeptide(L)'
;EEEPELVGEECLKNMSKNTLCVFSDNKSKQTIWILGDSHAHTLNLAGEEVAKSLGMNMKLYTVGGTPFPPVGHYRKSKKKKNLQSLDDFRLVEKELYRQIRFGDVILLAMRMPYHFGGTYYEYPSSDFVFIRKDGSFGSQEDYFNDWIFSVTNLANEAQKQGAKIVIQTPTPE
;
A
#
# COMPACT_ATOMS: atom_id res chain seq x y z
N GLU A 1 13.73 -1.83 -17.91
CA GLU A 1 12.48 -2.10 -18.65
C GLU A 1 11.34 -1.68 -17.72
N GLU A 2 10.53 -0.71 -18.15
CA GLU A 2 9.33 -0.30 -17.40
C GLU A 2 8.31 -1.42 -17.50
N GLU A 3 7.77 -1.86 -16.36
CA GLU A 3 6.66 -2.81 -16.37
C GLU A 3 5.44 -2.17 -17.03
N PRO A 4 4.70 -2.91 -17.86
CA PRO A 4 3.53 -2.36 -18.54
C PRO A 4 2.47 -1.93 -17.52
N GLU A 5 2.02 -0.69 -17.63
CA GLU A 5 0.88 -0.19 -16.86
C GLU A 5 -0.39 -0.92 -17.31
N LEU A 6 -1.10 -1.55 -16.36
CA LEU A 6 -2.36 -2.24 -16.63
C LEU A 6 -3.53 -1.30 -16.38
N VAL A 7 -4.50 -1.28 -17.30
CA VAL A 7 -5.67 -0.40 -17.24
C VAL A 7 -6.96 -1.22 -17.10
N GLY A 8 -7.84 -0.81 -16.19
CA GLY A 8 -9.21 -1.31 -16.09
C GLY A 8 -9.32 -2.82 -15.80
N GLU A 9 -10.04 -3.56 -16.67
CA GLU A 9 -10.33 -4.98 -16.45
C GLU A 9 -9.09 -5.90 -16.41
N GLU A 10 -7.98 -5.50 -17.03
CA GLU A 10 -6.73 -6.27 -16.98
C GLU A 10 -6.12 -6.25 -15.57
N CYS A 11 -6.32 -5.18 -14.83
CA CYS A 11 -5.93 -5.10 -13.42
C CYS A 11 -6.61 -6.14 -12.56
N LEU A 12 -7.87 -6.46 -12.80
CA LEU A 12 -8.62 -7.46 -12.04
C LEU A 12 -8.11 -8.89 -12.29
N LYS A 13 -7.59 -9.18 -13.48
CA LYS A 13 -7.13 -10.52 -13.87
C LYS A 13 -5.74 -10.87 -13.29
N ASN A 14 -4.97 -9.90 -12.87
CA ASN A 14 -3.59 -10.09 -12.42
C ASN A 14 -3.38 -9.98 -10.91
N MET A 15 -4.39 -10.33 -10.11
CA MET A 15 -4.37 -10.25 -8.61
C MET A 15 -3.20 -10.97 -7.92
N SER A 16 -2.47 -11.84 -8.60
CA SER A 16 -1.35 -12.60 -8.01
C SER A 16 0.01 -11.96 -8.17
N LYS A 17 0.11 -10.88 -8.95
CA LYS A 17 1.37 -10.14 -9.19
C LYS A 17 1.31 -8.81 -8.46
N ASN A 18 2.46 -8.25 -8.16
CA ASN A 18 2.58 -6.87 -7.74
C ASN A 18 2.05 -6.02 -8.91
N THR A 19 0.91 -5.38 -8.72
CA THR A 19 0.17 -4.80 -9.84
C THR A 19 0.06 -3.30 -9.66
N LEU A 20 0.57 -2.55 -10.62
CA LEU A 20 0.30 -1.13 -10.78
C LEU A 20 -0.86 -0.98 -11.77
N CYS A 21 -1.96 -0.44 -11.28
CA CYS A 21 -3.11 -0.10 -12.11
C CYS A 21 -3.21 1.41 -12.24
N VAL A 22 -3.35 1.89 -13.46
CA VAL A 22 -3.43 3.31 -13.75
C VAL A 22 -4.72 3.62 -14.47
N PHE A 23 -5.47 4.57 -13.96
CA PHE A 23 -6.49 5.29 -14.69
C PHE A 23 -6.01 6.74 -14.88
N SER A 24 -5.99 7.24 -16.10
CA SER A 24 -5.57 8.60 -16.38
C SER A 24 -6.71 9.40 -16.98
N ASP A 25 -7.13 10.47 -16.30
CA ASP A 25 -7.80 11.58 -16.93
C ASP A 25 -6.72 12.53 -17.46
N ASN A 26 -6.48 12.50 -18.76
CA ASN A 26 -5.43 13.30 -19.43
C ASN A 26 -5.53 14.82 -19.19
N LYS A 27 -6.59 15.30 -18.57
CA LYS A 27 -6.83 16.70 -18.22
C LYS A 27 -6.41 17.03 -16.78
N SER A 28 -6.33 16.03 -15.91
CA SER A 28 -6.03 16.25 -14.50
C SER A 28 -4.54 16.22 -14.20
N LYS A 29 -4.15 17.06 -13.23
CA LYS A 29 -2.82 17.00 -12.61
C LYS A 29 -2.86 16.31 -11.23
N GLN A 30 -4.06 16.05 -10.69
CA GLN A 30 -4.27 15.46 -9.37
C GLN A 30 -4.47 13.95 -9.48
N THR A 31 -4.00 13.23 -8.49
CA THR A 31 -4.02 11.76 -8.48
C THR A 31 -4.58 11.23 -7.16
N ILE A 32 -5.44 10.23 -7.27
CA ILE A 32 -5.81 9.36 -6.16
C ILE A 32 -4.84 8.17 -6.16
N TRP A 33 -4.01 8.08 -5.14
CA TRP A 33 -3.12 6.95 -4.90
C TRP A 33 -3.80 5.96 -3.98
N ILE A 34 -4.04 4.73 -4.42
CA ILE A 34 -4.60 3.65 -3.60
C ILE A 34 -3.49 2.63 -3.37
N LEU A 35 -3.05 2.50 -2.11
CA LEU A 35 -1.86 1.76 -1.74
C LEU A 35 -2.16 0.79 -0.61
N GLY A 36 -1.67 -0.44 -0.71
CA GLY A 36 -1.86 -1.42 0.35
C GLY A 36 -1.74 -2.88 -0.11
N ASP A 37 -2.33 -3.76 0.67
CA ASP A 37 -2.35 -5.20 0.39
C ASP A 37 -3.50 -5.61 -0.56
N SER A 38 -3.91 -6.88 -0.51
CA SER A 38 -5.03 -7.37 -1.31
C SER A 38 -6.37 -6.65 -1.03
N HIS A 39 -6.52 -5.96 0.11
CA HIS A 39 -7.72 -5.16 0.39
C HIS A 39 -7.75 -3.89 -0.45
N ALA A 40 -6.60 -3.24 -0.65
CA ALA A 40 -6.52 -2.11 -1.58
C ALA A 40 -6.95 -2.53 -3.00
N HIS A 41 -6.62 -3.76 -3.41
CA HIS A 41 -7.02 -4.27 -4.73
C HIS A 41 -8.54 -4.32 -4.93
N THR A 42 -9.31 -4.62 -3.88
CA THR A 42 -10.78 -4.67 -3.97
C THR A 42 -11.40 -3.30 -4.25
N LEU A 43 -10.66 -2.23 -4.07
CA LEU A 43 -11.10 -0.85 -4.32
C LEU A 43 -10.88 -0.39 -5.78
N ASN A 44 -10.35 -1.26 -6.65
CA ASN A 44 -10.00 -0.88 -8.02
C ASN A 44 -11.16 -0.20 -8.78
N LEU A 45 -12.29 -0.89 -8.92
CA LEU A 45 -13.44 -0.35 -9.67
C LEU A 45 -14.04 0.88 -8.99
N ALA A 46 -14.21 0.83 -7.67
CA ALA A 46 -14.74 1.98 -6.93
C ALA A 46 -13.81 3.20 -7.01
N GLY A 47 -12.49 2.96 -6.92
CA GLY A 47 -11.49 4.01 -7.05
C GLY A 47 -11.49 4.65 -8.44
N GLU A 48 -11.62 3.85 -9.49
CA GLU A 48 -11.71 4.34 -10.87
C GLU A 48 -12.95 5.21 -11.06
N GLU A 49 -14.13 4.76 -10.60
CA GLU A 49 -15.37 5.53 -10.70
C GLU A 49 -15.31 6.85 -9.91
N VAL A 50 -14.70 6.84 -8.72
CA VAL A 50 -14.49 8.06 -7.94
C VAL A 50 -13.50 8.99 -8.65
N ALA A 51 -12.41 8.48 -9.19
CA ALA A 51 -11.45 9.27 -9.94
C ALA A 51 -12.10 9.95 -11.16
N LYS A 52 -12.88 9.19 -11.94
CA LYS A 52 -13.68 9.72 -13.07
C LYS A 52 -14.62 10.83 -12.64
N SER A 53 -15.38 10.61 -11.56
CA SER A 53 -16.36 11.58 -11.08
C SER A 53 -15.72 12.88 -10.58
N LEU A 54 -14.50 12.83 -10.07
CA LEU A 54 -13.75 13.98 -9.58
C LEU A 54 -12.83 14.60 -10.65
N GLY A 55 -12.73 13.99 -11.85
CA GLY A 55 -11.79 14.41 -12.88
C GLY A 55 -10.34 14.30 -12.44
N MET A 56 -10.00 13.23 -11.70
CA MET A 56 -8.65 12.95 -11.17
C MET A 56 -8.05 11.71 -11.85
N ASN A 57 -6.74 11.62 -11.84
CA ASN A 57 -6.07 10.35 -12.16
C ASN A 57 -6.20 9.37 -10.98
N MET A 58 -6.03 8.08 -11.23
CA MET A 58 -5.88 7.07 -10.18
C MET A 58 -4.63 6.23 -10.44
N LYS A 59 -3.90 5.93 -9.37
CA LYS A 59 -2.84 4.94 -9.34
C LYS A 59 -3.11 3.98 -8.18
N LEU A 60 -3.33 2.71 -8.52
CA LEU A 60 -3.51 1.64 -7.54
C LEU A 60 -2.28 0.75 -7.57
N TYR A 61 -1.60 0.61 -6.44
CA TYR A 61 -0.52 -0.35 -6.29
C TYR A 61 -0.73 -1.24 -5.08
N THR A 62 -0.73 -2.55 -5.33
CA THR A 62 -1.01 -3.53 -4.29
C THR A 62 0.04 -4.63 -4.25
N VAL A 63 0.43 -5.00 -3.05
CA VAL A 63 1.34 -6.12 -2.81
C VAL A 63 0.75 -7.04 -1.76
N GLY A 64 0.37 -8.25 -2.16
CA GLY A 64 -0.30 -9.20 -1.29
C GLY A 64 0.50 -9.53 -0.02
N GLY A 65 -0.11 -9.29 1.14
CA GLY A 65 0.46 -9.58 2.46
C GLY A 65 1.57 -8.62 2.91
N THR A 66 1.66 -7.44 2.32
CA THR A 66 2.62 -6.39 2.72
C THR A 66 1.87 -5.07 2.95
N PRO A 67 2.04 -4.41 4.10
CA PRO A 67 1.39 -3.13 4.36
C PRO A 67 2.09 -2.00 3.61
N PHE A 68 1.39 -0.89 3.44
CA PHE A 68 1.99 0.36 2.97
C PHE A 68 1.84 1.47 4.02
N PRO A 69 2.85 2.29 4.33
CA PRO A 69 4.25 2.18 3.88
C PRO A 69 4.92 0.85 4.27
N PRO A 70 5.93 0.40 3.50
CA PRO A 70 6.53 -0.91 3.71
C PRO A 70 7.35 -0.96 5.00
N VAL A 71 7.05 -1.92 5.85
CA VAL A 71 7.83 -2.27 7.05
C VAL A 71 8.20 -3.74 7.03
N GLY A 72 9.33 -4.08 7.61
CA GLY A 72 9.95 -5.38 7.43
C GLY A 72 9.24 -6.50 8.20
N HIS A 73 8.54 -7.38 7.49
CA HIS A 73 8.09 -8.65 8.04
C HIS A 73 8.05 -9.73 6.96
N TYR A 74 8.11 -10.99 7.37
CA TYR A 74 7.80 -12.11 6.50
C TYR A 74 7.25 -13.29 7.28
N ARG A 75 6.44 -14.10 6.62
CA ARG A 75 6.07 -15.41 7.13
C ARG A 75 7.21 -16.38 6.88
N LYS A 76 7.54 -17.23 7.88
CA LYS A 76 8.62 -18.22 7.79
C LYS A 76 8.52 -19.09 6.53
N SER A 77 7.30 -19.50 6.17
CA SER A 77 7.01 -20.32 4.97
C SER A 77 7.11 -19.57 3.63
N LYS A 78 7.13 -18.21 3.64
CA LYS A 78 7.10 -17.37 2.43
C LYS A 78 8.21 -16.30 2.40
N LYS A 79 9.31 -16.52 3.11
CA LYS A 79 10.39 -15.54 3.30
C LYS A 79 10.81 -14.85 2.01
N LYS A 80 11.22 -15.61 0.98
CA LYS A 80 11.73 -15.04 -0.28
C LYS A 80 10.70 -14.12 -0.96
N LYS A 81 9.45 -14.58 -1.05
CA LYS A 81 8.36 -13.82 -1.69
C LYS A 81 8.06 -12.53 -0.93
N ASN A 82 7.98 -12.58 0.40
CA ASN A 82 7.65 -11.40 1.19
C ASN A 82 8.79 -10.36 1.18
N LEU A 83 10.05 -10.77 1.17
CA LEU A 83 11.18 -9.84 1.06
C LEU A 83 11.20 -9.15 -0.31
N GLN A 84 10.94 -9.87 -1.40
CA GLN A 84 10.80 -9.27 -2.72
C GLN A 84 9.66 -8.24 -2.74
N SER A 85 8.50 -8.59 -2.19
CA SER A 85 7.34 -7.70 -2.10
C SER A 85 7.64 -6.42 -1.31
N LEU A 86 8.47 -6.52 -0.27
CA LEU A 86 8.92 -5.38 0.50
C LEU A 86 9.79 -4.43 -0.33
N ASP A 87 10.70 -4.97 -1.13
CA ASP A 87 11.57 -4.17 -1.99
C ASP A 87 10.77 -3.48 -3.11
N ASP A 88 9.80 -4.16 -3.69
CA ASP A 88 8.89 -3.59 -4.70
C ASP A 88 8.12 -2.38 -4.11
N PHE A 89 7.58 -2.51 -2.90
CA PHE A 89 6.89 -1.39 -2.24
C PHE A 89 7.81 -0.23 -1.88
N ARG A 90 9.08 -0.46 -1.58
CA ARG A 90 10.06 0.61 -1.36
C ARG A 90 10.29 1.44 -2.61
N LEU A 91 10.24 0.82 -3.79
CA LEU A 91 10.33 1.54 -5.06
C LEU A 91 9.08 2.41 -5.29
N VAL A 92 7.89 1.86 -5.00
CA VAL A 92 6.64 2.63 -5.08
C VAL A 92 6.61 3.78 -4.09
N GLU A 93 7.09 3.60 -2.87
CA GLU A 93 7.20 4.67 -1.88
C GLU A 93 8.08 5.82 -2.38
N LYS A 94 9.25 5.51 -2.96
CA LYS A 94 10.13 6.52 -3.57
C LYS A 94 9.43 7.27 -4.70
N GLU A 95 8.70 6.56 -5.55
CA GLU A 95 7.98 7.16 -6.66
C GLU A 95 6.83 8.05 -6.19
N LEU A 96 6.10 7.62 -5.18
CA LEU A 96 5.06 8.43 -4.53
C LEU A 96 5.65 9.75 -4.02
N TYR A 97 6.74 9.72 -3.27
CA TYR A 97 7.39 10.94 -2.75
C TYR A 97 7.85 11.90 -3.85
N ARG A 98 8.23 11.39 -5.02
CA ARG A 98 8.62 12.23 -6.17
C ARG A 98 7.43 12.87 -6.87
N GLN A 99 6.29 12.21 -6.87
CA GLN A 99 5.12 12.59 -7.67
C GLN A 99 4.01 13.27 -6.88
N ILE A 100 4.04 13.20 -5.55
CA ILE A 100 3.02 13.80 -4.69
C ILE A 100 2.88 15.30 -4.98
N ARG A 101 1.64 15.78 -5.12
CA ARG A 101 1.33 17.16 -5.51
C ARG A 101 0.17 17.72 -4.71
N PHE A 102 0.01 19.03 -4.81
CA PHE A 102 -1.14 19.71 -4.25
C PHE A 102 -2.45 19.14 -4.78
N GLY A 103 -3.33 18.78 -3.85
CA GLY A 103 -4.66 18.23 -4.14
C GLY A 103 -4.68 16.70 -4.37
N ASP A 104 -3.54 16.01 -4.33
CA ASP A 104 -3.52 14.55 -4.37
C ASP A 104 -4.18 13.96 -3.12
N VAL A 105 -4.73 12.76 -3.28
CA VAL A 105 -5.29 11.94 -2.19
C VAL A 105 -4.55 10.61 -2.14
N ILE A 106 -4.04 10.25 -0.97
CA ILE A 106 -3.37 8.99 -0.72
C ILE A 106 -4.26 8.15 0.18
N LEU A 107 -4.84 7.08 -0.37
CA LEU A 107 -5.66 6.13 0.37
C LEU A 107 -4.81 4.91 0.73
N LEU A 108 -4.61 4.69 2.03
CA LEU A 108 -3.99 3.47 2.56
C LEU A 108 -5.08 2.47 2.92
N ALA A 109 -5.12 1.34 2.23
CA ALA A 109 -6.11 0.29 2.44
C ALA A 109 -5.42 -1.05 2.65
N MET A 110 -5.59 -1.64 3.85
CA MET A 110 -4.94 -2.89 4.20
C MET A 110 -5.69 -3.65 5.29
N ARG A 111 -5.45 -4.93 5.38
CA ARG A 111 -5.99 -5.79 6.44
C ARG A 111 -5.18 -5.62 7.72
N MET A 112 -5.50 -4.58 8.49
CA MET A 112 -4.78 -4.22 9.73
C MET A 112 -4.59 -5.41 10.71
N PRO A 113 -5.61 -6.24 11.03
CA PRO A 113 -5.43 -7.37 11.94
C PRO A 113 -4.42 -8.40 11.44
N TYR A 114 -4.29 -8.58 10.13
CA TYR A 114 -3.30 -9.47 9.53
C TYR A 114 -1.87 -8.99 9.77
N HIS A 115 -1.65 -7.67 9.66
CA HIS A 115 -0.31 -7.09 9.77
C HIS A 115 0.10 -6.81 11.21
N PHE A 116 -0.82 -6.32 12.04
CA PHE A 116 -0.48 -5.74 13.35
C PHE A 116 -1.01 -6.53 14.55
N GLY A 117 -1.54 -7.70 14.29
CA GLY A 117 -2.11 -8.56 15.34
C GLY A 117 -3.59 -8.31 15.55
N GLY A 118 -4.24 -9.31 16.05
CA GLY A 118 -5.66 -9.42 16.24
C GLY A 118 -6.03 -10.89 16.27
N THR A 119 -7.30 -11.21 16.34
CA THR A 119 -7.82 -12.58 16.35
C THR A 119 -7.84 -13.20 14.95
N TYR A 120 -6.75 -13.07 14.19
CA TYR A 120 -6.67 -13.71 12.88
C TYR A 120 -6.12 -15.13 13.02
N TYR A 121 -7.02 -16.08 13.17
CA TYR A 121 -6.69 -17.48 13.49
C TYR A 121 -5.89 -18.23 12.42
N GLU A 122 -5.97 -17.79 11.16
CA GLU A 122 -5.32 -18.50 10.04
C GLU A 122 -3.79 -18.40 10.07
N TYR A 123 -3.26 -17.34 10.71
CA TYR A 123 -1.82 -17.09 10.77
C TYR A 123 -1.41 -16.54 12.14
N PRO A 124 -1.03 -17.42 13.10
CA PRO A 124 -0.60 -16.97 14.41
C PRO A 124 0.65 -16.10 14.31
N SER A 125 0.81 -15.17 15.24
CA SER A 125 1.96 -14.25 15.28
C SER A 125 3.31 -14.98 15.32
N SER A 126 3.35 -16.21 15.84
CA SER A 126 4.55 -17.07 15.85
C SER A 126 5.06 -17.46 14.46
N ASP A 127 4.23 -17.36 13.42
CA ASP A 127 4.62 -17.65 12.04
C ASP A 127 5.34 -16.48 11.37
N PHE A 128 5.28 -15.30 11.97
CA PHE A 128 5.91 -14.10 11.44
C PHE A 128 7.29 -13.86 12.04
N VAL A 129 8.15 -13.29 11.22
CA VAL A 129 9.43 -12.70 11.64
C VAL A 129 9.36 -11.22 11.31
N PHE A 130 9.59 -10.39 12.31
CA PHE A 130 9.59 -8.95 12.18
C PHE A 130 11.02 -8.44 12.06
N ILE A 131 11.26 -7.54 11.10
CA ILE A 131 12.57 -6.96 10.82
C ILE A 131 12.45 -5.46 10.97
N ARG A 132 13.27 -4.89 11.85
CA ARG A 132 13.36 -3.45 12.04
C ARG A 132 14.05 -2.76 10.86
N LYS A 133 13.98 -1.44 10.79
CA LYS A 133 14.61 -0.63 9.74
C LYS A 133 16.14 -0.79 9.69
N ASP A 134 16.76 -1.09 10.81
CA ASP A 134 18.22 -1.35 10.92
C ASP A 134 18.62 -2.79 10.55
N GLY A 135 17.64 -3.62 10.17
CA GLY A 135 17.84 -5.03 9.80
C GLY A 135 17.86 -5.99 10.99
N SER A 136 17.76 -5.54 12.23
CA SER A 136 17.65 -6.39 13.41
C SER A 136 16.27 -7.06 13.50
N PHE A 137 16.17 -8.15 14.27
CA PHE A 137 14.88 -8.75 14.57
C PHE A 137 14.17 -7.94 15.66
N GLY A 138 12.87 -7.73 15.50
CA GLY A 138 12.03 -7.02 16.42
C GLY A 138 10.82 -7.83 16.89
N SER A 139 10.07 -7.25 17.79
CA SER A 139 8.75 -7.72 18.21
C SER A 139 7.66 -7.23 17.25
N GLN A 140 6.44 -7.73 17.42
CA GLN A 140 5.27 -7.22 16.72
C GLN A 140 4.99 -5.75 17.07
N GLU A 141 5.25 -5.36 18.31
CA GLU A 141 5.12 -3.97 18.76
C GLU A 141 6.14 -3.05 18.07
N ASP A 142 7.41 -3.48 17.98
CA ASP A 142 8.43 -2.73 17.23
C ASP A 142 8.01 -2.53 15.76
N TYR A 143 7.47 -3.56 15.13
CA TYR A 143 6.98 -3.52 13.76
C TYR A 143 5.82 -2.52 13.59
N PHE A 144 4.85 -2.53 14.51
CA PHE A 144 3.75 -1.59 14.51
C PHE A 144 4.24 -0.15 14.70
N ASN A 145 5.17 0.08 15.62
CA ASN A 145 5.77 1.39 15.86
C ASN A 145 6.55 1.89 14.63
N ASP A 146 7.29 1.03 13.97
CA ASP A 146 7.99 1.34 12.72
C ASP A 146 7.00 1.72 11.59
N TRP A 147 5.84 1.06 11.53
CA TRP A 147 4.79 1.40 10.58
C TRP A 147 4.15 2.76 10.90
N ILE A 148 3.78 3.01 12.16
CA ILE A 148 3.24 4.31 12.60
C ILE A 148 4.22 5.44 12.26
N PHE A 149 5.51 5.23 12.54
CA PHE A 149 6.55 6.20 12.18
C PHE A 149 6.59 6.47 10.67
N SER A 150 6.50 5.43 9.85
CA SER A 150 6.50 5.56 8.39
C SER A 150 5.25 6.27 7.87
N VAL A 151 4.06 5.97 8.40
CA VAL A 151 2.81 6.68 8.08
C VAL A 151 2.89 8.15 8.48
N THR A 152 3.44 8.43 9.66
CA THR A 152 3.61 9.81 10.14
C THR A 152 4.53 10.62 9.21
N ASN A 153 5.63 10.03 8.76
CA ASN A 153 6.53 10.67 7.81
C ASN A 153 5.84 10.93 6.47
N LEU A 154 5.09 9.95 5.97
CA LEU A 154 4.31 10.10 4.74
C LEU A 154 3.24 11.20 4.89
N ALA A 155 2.56 11.25 6.03
CA ALA A 155 1.56 12.28 6.31
C ALA A 155 2.17 13.69 6.35
N ASN A 156 3.32 13.83 6.99
CA ASN A 156 4.04 15.10 7.04
C ASN A 156 4.47 15.55 5.63
N GLU A 157 4.95 14.64 4.80
CA GLU A 157 5.33 14.97 3.43
C GLU A 157 4.12 15.31 2.56
N ALA A 158 3.04 14.54 2.66
CA ALA A 158 1.79 14.84 1.98
C ALA A 158 1.26 16.24 2.36
N GLN A 159 1.28 16.58 3.65
CA GLN A 159 0.84 17.88 4.14
C GLN A 159 1.70 19.02 3.56
N LYS A 160 3.03 18.87 3.50
CA LYS A 160 3.93 19.88 2.91
C LYS A 160 3.60 20.13 1.43
N GLN A 161 3.20 19.10 0.70
CA GLN A 161 2.83 19.18 -0.70
C GLN A 161 1.35 19.59 -0.91
N GLY A 162 0.55 19.72 0.16
CA GLY A 162 -0.87 20.03 0.09
C GLY A 162 -1.73 18.84 -0.37
N ALA A 163 -1.23 17.62 -0.21
CA ALA A 163 -1.96 16.39 -0.42
C ALA A 163 -2.64 15.90 0.86
N LYS A 164 -3.56 14.94 0.75
CA LYS A 164 -4.31 14.36 1.87
C LYS A 164 -4.02 12.88 2.00
N ILE A 165 -3.93 12.38 3.24
CA ILE A 165 -3.91 10.95 3.53
C ILE A 165 -5.24 10.52 4.14
N VAL A 166 -5.73 9.39 3.66
CA VAL A 166 -6.90 8.68 4.19
C VAL A 166 -6.46 7.26 4.53
N ILE A 167 -6.77 6.80 5.72
CA ILE A 167 -6.51 5.42 6.14
C ILE A 167 -7.85 4.71 6.27
N GLN A 168 -8.03 3.66 5.49
CA GLN A 168 -9.19 2.79 5.64
C GLN A 168 -9.01 1.94 6.89
N THR A 169 -9.86 2.14 7.88
CA THR A 169 -9.94 1.25 9.03
C THR A 169 -10.70 -0.02 8.64
N PRO A 170 -10.32 -1.20 9.18
CA PRO A 170 -11.10 -2.40 8.96
C PRO A 170 -12.52 -2.20 9.51
N THR A 171 -13.52 -2.70 8.77
CA THR A 171 -14.86 -2.85 9.32
C THR A 171 -14.79 -3.83 10.49
N PRO A 172 -15.46 -3.55 11.63
CA PRO A 172 -15.61 -4.54 12.70
C PRO A 172 -16.22 -5.81 12.10
N GLU A 173 -15.60 -6.96 12.35
CA GLU A 173 -16.15 -8.28 12.02
C GLU A 173 -17.21 -8.65 13.04
#